data_7442b0f1a5f530795baa9470de34ef31
#
_entry.id   7442b0f1a5f530795baa9470de34ef31
#
_cell.length_a   1.000
_cell.length_b   1.000
_cell.length_c   1.000
_cell.angle_alpha   90.00
_cell.angle_beta   90.00
_cell.angle_gamma   90.00
#
_symmetry.space_group_name_H-M   'P 1'
#
loop_
_entity.id
_entity.type
_entity.pdbx_description
1 polymer ?
#
loop_
_entity_poly.entity_id
_entity_poly.type
_entity_poly.pdbx_seq_one_letter_code
_entity_poly.pdbx_strand_id
1 'polypeptide(L)'
;MSANRYQQHFTVSWDQLHRDVRALCHQLVERDFQGIVAITRGGLIPAALIARELNVRLIDTVCIKSYDHMEQGGLDVMKSVDHDGDGWLLVDDLVDTGKTARKVREMLPKAHFVTVYAKPEGRPLVDQCLTEVAQDCWIQFPWDMGIAYVQPLVEQVRKGDDD
;
A
#
# COMPACT_ATOMS: atom_id res chain seq x y z
N MET A 1 -20.42 8.09 -17.43
CA MET A 1 -20.89 7.55 -16.13
C MET A 1 -20.01 6.38 -15.75
N SER A 2 -19.06 6.57 -14.87
CA SER A 2 -18.35 5.41 -14.31
C SER A 2 -19.34 4.67 -13.42
N ALA A 3 -19.78 3.50 -13.86
CA ALA A 3 -20.52 2.59 -13.01
C ALA A 3 -19.69 2.40 -11.72
N ASN A 4 -20.35 2.51 -10.59
CA ASN A 4 -19.71 2.38 -9.28
C ASN A 4 -19.05 0.99 -9.25
N ARG A 5 -17.73 0.93 -9.45
CA ARG A 5 -16.93 -0.29 -9.53
C ARG A 5 -16.99 -1.10 -8.22
N TYR A 6 -17.34 -0.44 -7.13
CA TYR A 6 -17.36 -1.00 -5.80
C TYR A 6 -18.78 -1.15 -5.28
N GLN A 7 -19.16 -2.38 -4.95
CA GLN A 7 -20.47 -2.72 -4.40
C GLN A 7 -20.47 -2.87 -2.88
N GLN A 8 -19.28 -3.04 -2.31
CA GLN A 8 -19.08 -3.23 -0.88
C GLN A 8 -18.09 -2.22 -0.33
N HIS A 9 -18.22 -1.90 0.96
CA HIS A 9 -17.29 -1.03 1.69
C HIS A 9 -16.75 -1.76 2.91
N PHE A 10 -15.47 -1.64 3.13
CA PHE A 10 -14.76 -2.15 4.30
C PHE A 10 -14.01 -1.00 4.96
N THR A 11 -14.52 -0.52 6.09
CA THR A 11 -13.94 0.60 6.81
C THR A 11 -12.94 0.11 7.86
N VAL A 12 -11.74 0.65 7.83
CA VAL A 12 -10.66 0.34 8.75
C VAL A 12 -10.42 1.55 9.64
N SER A 13 -10.61 1.39 10.96
CA SER A 13 -10.23 2.41 11.94
C SER A 13 -8.72 2.36 12.24
N TRP A 14 -8.18 3.40 12.90
CA TRP A 14 -6.78 3.39 13.37
C TRP A 14 -6.48 2.20 14.29
N ASP A 15 -7.39 1.88 15.21
CA ASP A 15 -7.24 0.75 16.10
C ASP A 15 -7.26 -0.58 15.35
N GLN A 16 -8.13 -0.72 14.36
CA GLN A 16 -8.19 -1.92 13.53
C GLN A 16 -6.92 -2.08 12.72
N LEU A 17 -6.44 -1.02 12.08
CA LEU A 17 -5.19 -1.05 11.31
C LEU A 17 -4.00 -1.47 12.20
N HIS A 18 -3.90 -0.90 13.39
CA HIS A 18 -2.82 -1.25 14.32
C HIS A 18 -2.90 -2.72 14.74
N ARG A 19 -4.08 -3.24 15.07
CA ARG A 19 -4.27 -4.66 15.39
C ARG A 19 -3.91 -5.56 14.20
N ASP A 20 -4.35 -5.20 13.01
CA ASP A 20 -4.11 -5.97 11.80
C ASP A 20 -2.62 -6.01 11.45
N VAL A 21 -1.93 -4.88 11.53
CA VAL A 21 -0.47 -4.82 11.32
C VAL A 21 0.27 -5.67 12.35
N ARG A 22 -0.11 -5.62 13.63
CA ARG A 22 0.51 -6.48 14.64
C ARG A 22 0.26 -7.96 14.38
N ALA A 23 -0.95 -8.33 13.95
CA ALA A 23 -1.28 -9.70 13.57
C ALA A 23 -0.43 -10.16 12.37
N LEU A 24 -0.21 -9.30 11.37
CA LEU A 24 0.70 -9.58 10.27
C LEU A 24 2.14 -9.77 10.76
N CYS A 25 2.60 -8.94 11.70
CA CYS A 25 3.94 -9.05 12.27
C CYS A 25 4.17 -10.38 12.99
N HIS A 26 3.16 -10.96 13.66
CA HIS A 26 3.27 -12.29 14.25
C HIS A 26 3.63 -13.38 13.23
N GLN A 27 3.24 -13.21 11.97
CA GLN A 27 3.61 -14.13 10.89
C GLN A 27 5.05 -13.91 10.37
N LEU A 28 5.69 -12.84 10.78
CA LEU A 28 6.99 -12.39 10.28
C LEU A 28 8.11 -12.47 11.33
N VAL A 29 7.80 -12.75 12.61
CA VAL A 29 8.76 -12.67 13.73
C VAL A 29 9.95 -13.63 13.61
N GLU A 30 9.80 -14.74 12.89
CA GLU A 30 10.86 -15.71 12.66
C GLU A 30 11.82 -15.31 11.51
N ARG A 31 11.57 -14.18 10.87
CA ARG A 31 12.37 -13.68 9.76
C ARG A 31 13.23 -12.49 10.19
N ASP A 32 14.46 -12.50 9.74
CA ASP A 32 15.36 -11.35 9.88
C ASP A 32 15.33 -10.49 8.62
N PHE A 33 15.03 -9.21 8.80
CA PHE A 33 15.07 -8.21 7.73
C PHE A 33 16.11 -7.16 8.03
N GLN A 34 16.98 -6.87 7.05
CA GLN A 34 17.96 -5.79 7.17
C GLN A 34 17.34 -4.40 7.03
N GLY A 35 16.16 -4.31 6.42
CA GLY A 35 15.44 -3.06 6.22
C GLY A 35 14.05 -3.30 5.66
N ILE A 36 13.28 -2.21 5.60
CA ILE A 36 11.94 -2.16 5.02
C ILE A 36 11.95 -1.19 3.85
N VAL A 37 11.31 -1.56 2.75
CA VAL A 37 10.97 -0.66 1.66
C VAL A 37 9.47 -0.43 1.68
N ALA A 38 9.04 0.80 1.91
CA ALA A 38 7.64 1.18 1.85
C ALA A 38 7.27 1.69 0.45
N ILE A 39 6.16 1.19 -0.07
CA ILE A 39 5.57 1.72 -1.31
C ILE A 39 4.76 2.96 -0.93
N THR A 40 5.20 4.13 -1.38
CA THR A 40 4.53 5.37 -1.02
C THR A 40 3.31 5.60 -1.90
N ARG A 41 2.28 6.18 -1.35
CA ARG A 41 2.08 6.66 0.04
C ARG A 41 1.47 5.60 0.96
N GLY A 42 0.64 4.72 0.42
CA GLY A 42 -0.18 3.77 1.19
C GLY A 42 0.61 2.89 2.17
N GLY A 43 1.81 2.47 1.77
CA GLY A 43 2.67 1.61 2.59
C GLY A 43 3.41 2.31 3.73
N LEU A 44 3.40 3.65 3.80
CA LEU A 44 4.18 4.41 4.80
C LEU A 44 3.76 4.10 6.23
N ILE A 45 2.48 4.16 6.52
CA ILE A 45 1.96 3.93 7.88
C ILE A 45 2.10 2.46 8.29
N PRO A 46 1.68 1.48 7.48
CA PRO A 46 1.95 0.08 7.77
C PRO A 46 3.44 -0.21 7.98
N ALA A 47 4.32 0.32 7.14
CA ALA A 47 5.76 0.13 7.28
C ALA A 47 6.31 0.70 8.59
N ALA A 48 5.85 1.86 9.03
CA ALA A 48 6.25 2.46 10.30
C ALA A 48 5.84 1.59 11.50
N LEU A 49 4.63 1.05 11.49
CA LEU A 49 4.14 0.14 12.52
C LEU A 49 4.91 -1.19 12.52
N ILE A 50 5.13 -1.78 11.34
CA ILE A 50 5.90 -3.02 11.18
C ILE A 50 7.34 -2.82 11.66
N ALA A 51 7.99 -1.72 11.29
CA ALA A 51 9.34 -1.39 11.72
C ALA A 51 9.48 -1.36 13.23
N ARG A 52 8.48 -0.80 13.91
CA ARG A 52 8.41 -0.78 15.36
C ARG A 52 8.26 -2.18 15.96
N GLU A 53 7.32 -2.97 15.45
CA GLU A 53 7.01 -4.31 15.96
C GLU A 53 8.15 -5.32 15.71
N LEU A 54 8.81 -5.25 14.56
CA LEU A 54 9.94 -6.13 14.19
C LEU A 54 11.30 -5.57 14.57
N ASN A 55 11.36 -4.39 15.23
CA ASN A 55 12.60 -3.68 15.59
C ASN A 55 13.56 -3.46 14.40
N VAL A 56 13.01 -3.19 13.22
CA VAL A 56 13.78 -2.83 12.03
C VAL A 56 13.91 -1.30 11.97
N ARG A 57 15.14 -0.80 11.95
CA ARG A 57 15.38 0.65 12.01
C ARG A 57 15.56 1.31 10.65
N LEU A 58 16.04 0.54 9.66
CA LEU A 58 16.30 1.05 8.33
C LEU A 58 15.02 0.96 7.48
N ILE A 59 14.52 2.12 7.06
CA ILE A 59 13.36 2.22 6.16
C ILE A 59 13.77 3.05 4.96
N ASP A 60 13.51 2.52 3.77
CA ASP A 60 13.59 3.22 2.51
C ASP A 60 12.22 3.23 1.83
N THR A 61 12.09 3.93 0.72
CA THR A 61 10.83 4.06 -0.01
C THR A 61 11.01 3.86 -1.50
N VAL A 62 9.97 3.33 -2.14
CA VAL A 62 9.80 3.42 -3.59
C VAL A 62 8.52 4.23 -3.88
N CYS A 63 8.54 5.03 -4.93
CA CYS A 63 7.40 5.84 -5.33
C CYS A 63 7.04 5.55 -6.78
N ILE A 64 5.83 5.06 -6.99
CA ILE A 64 5.27 4.78 -8.31
C ILE A 64 4.00 5.60 -8.47
N LYS A 65 3.92 6.37 -9.54
CA LYS A 65 2.75 7.16 -9.91
C LYS A 65 2.03 6.50 -11.08
N SER A 66 0.74 6.26 -10.92
CA SER A 66 -0.13 5.87 -12.04
C SER A 66 -0.70 7.10 -12.73
N TYR A 67 -0.77 7.07 -14.06
CA TYR A 67 -1.43 8.10 -14.85
C TYR A 67 -2.77 7.56 -15.35
N ASP A 68 -3.87 8.09 -14.80
CA ASP A 68 -5.22 7.69 -15.18
C ASP A 68 -5.69 8.29 -16.51
N HIS A 69 -4.93 9.25 -17.09
CA HIS A 69 -5.35 10.04 -18.23
C HIS A 69 -4.64 9.70 -19.56
N MET A 70 -3.79 8.70 -19.60
CA MET A 70 -3.20 8.23 -20.85
C MET A 70 -3.85 6.92 -21.29
N GLU A 71 -4.21 6.81 -22.57
CA GLU A 71 -4.83 5.64 -23.20
C GLU A 71 -4.05 4.32 -23.03
N GLN A 72 -2.88 4.35 -22.43
CA GLN A 72 -2.01 3.19 -22.17
C GLN A 72 -1.72 2.90 -20.70
N GLY A 73 -2.34 3.59 -19.72
CA GLY A 73 -2.22 3.28 -18.29
C GLY A 73 -0.77 3.12 -17.81
N GLY A 74 0.10 4.11 -18.11
CA GLY A 74 1.52 4.06 -17.76
C GLY A 74 1.75 4.20 -16.25
N LEU A 75 2.80 3.51 -15.77
CA LEU A 75 3.35 3.70 -14.42
C LEU A 75 4.69 4.43 -14.55
N ASP A 76 4.85 5.49 -13.77
CA ASP A 76 6.10 6.22 -13.67
C ASP A 76 6.79 5.96 -12.32
N VAL A 77 8.05 5.58 -12.38
CA VAL A 77 8.87 5.36 -11.19
C VAL A 77 9.53 6.68 -10.80
N MET A 78 9.00 7.33 -9.78
CA MET A 78 9.52 8.61 -9.28
C MET A 78 10.71 8.43 -8.34
N LYS A 79 10.75 7.34 -7.60
CA LYS A 79 11.86 6.97 -6.71
C LYS A 79 12.02 5.46 -6.69
N SER A 80 13.25 5.00 -6.83
CA SER A 80 13.65 3.60 -6.67
C SER A 80 14.70 3.46 -5.57
N VAL A 81 15.06 2.21 -5.26
CA VAL A 81 16.15 1.84 -4.38
C VAL A 81 17.27 1.17 -5.17
N ASP A 82 18.46 1.11 -4.61
CA ASP A 82 19.69 0.65 -5.27
C ASP A 82 20.07 -0.79 -4.86
N HIS A 83 19.09 -1.67 -4.78
CA HIS A 83 19.26 -3.09 -4.48
C HIS A 83 18.09 -3.93 -5.02
N ASP A 84 18.23 -5.25 -5.04
CA ASP A 84 17.24 -6.19 -5.57
C ASP A 84 16.24 -6.69 -4.54
N GLY A 85 16.31 -6.21 -3.30
CA GLY A 85 15.41 -6.55 -2.20
C GLY A 85 15.79 -7.78 -1.39
N ASP A 86 16.94 -8.40 -1.65
CA ASP A 86 17.37 -9.56 -0.87
C ASP A 86 17.56 -9.20 0.61
N GLY A 87 16.87 -9.93 1.50
CA GLY A 87 16.84 -9.63 2.93
C GLY A 87 15.99 -8.40 3.33
N TRP A 88 15.23 -7.83 2.41
CA TRP A 88 14.36 -6.70 2.66
C TRP A 88 12.88 -7.08 2.70
N LEU A 89 12.14 -6.39 3.55
CA LEU A 89 10.68 -6.45 3.59
C LEU A 89 10.11 -5.31 2.74
N LEU A 90 9.27 -5.66 1.77
CA LEU A 90 8.53 -4.71 0.95
C LEU A 90 7.10 -4.60 1.47
N VAL A 91 6.62 -3.38 1.71
CA VAL A 91 5.35 -3.14 2.39
C VAL A 91 4.46 -2.20 1.59
N ASP A 92 3.20 -2.59 1.42
CA ASP A 92 2.10 -1.73 0.98
C ASP A 92 0.87 -1.94 1.89
N ASP A 93 -0.10 -1.05 1.82
CA ASP A 93 -1.36 -1.19 2.56
C ASP A 93 -2.30 -2.22 1.92
N LEU A 94 -2.40 -2.20 0.62
CA LEU A 94 -3.32 -2.99 -0.18
C LEU A 94 -2.70 -3.37 -1.53
N VAL A 95 -2.92 -4.60 -1.96
CA VAL A 95 -2.78 -4.96 -3.37
C VAL A 95 -4.16 -5.14 -4.00
N ASP A 96 -4.50 -4.31 -4.98
CA ASP A 96 -5.79 -4.32 -5.68
C ASP A 96 -5.70 -5.12 -6.99
N THR A 97 -5.52 -4.46 -8.13
CA THR A 97 -5.36 -5.11 -9.44
C THR A 97 -3.96 -5.70 -9.65
N GLY A 98 -2.99 -5.27 -8.87
CA GLY A 98 -1.61 -5.70 -8.95
C GLY A 98 -0.73 -4.93 -9.93
N LYS A 99 -1.20 -3.84 -10.54
CA LYS A 99 -0.37 -3.03 -11.46
C LYS A 99 0.90 -2.51 -10.80
N THR A 100 0.75 -1.83 -9.66
CA THR A 100 1.89 -1.34 -8.87
C THR A 100 2.76 -2.48 -8.36
N ALA A 101 2.13 -3.54 -7.85
CA ALA A 101 2.83 -4.71 -7.32
C ALA A 101 3.73 -5.38 -8.37
N ARG A 102 3.26 -5.55 -9.61
CA ARG A 102 4.09 -6.09 -10.71
C ARG A 102 5.32 -5.23 -10.95
N LYS A 103 5.12 -3.91 -11.03
CA LYS A 103 6.22 -2.98 -11.27
C LYS A 103 7.26 -3.01 -10.15
N VAL A 104 6.81 -3.04 -8.90
CA VAL A 104 7.73 -3.12 -7.75
C VAL A 104 8.44 -4.47 -7.68
N ARG A 105 7.77 -5.57 -8.04
CA ARG A 105 8.39 -6.89 -8.15
C ARG A 105 9.52 -6.94 -9.18
N GLU A 106 9.39 -6.22 -10.30
CA GLU A 106 10.47 -6.10 -11.28
C GLU A 106 11.69 -5.38 -10.69
N MET A 107 11.46 -4.37 -9.84
CA MET A 107 12.51 -3.58 -9.21
C MET A 107 13.17 -4.32 -8.03
N LEU A 108 12.38 -5.05 -7.25
CA LEU A 108 12.76 -5.73 -6.02
C LEU A 108 12.37 -7.21 -6.05
N PRO A 109 12.93 -7.99 -6.98
CA PRO A 109 12.48 -9.38 -7.21
C PRO A 109 12.71 -10.30 -6.03
N LYS A 110 13.67 -9.99 -5.14
CA LYS A 110 14.02 -10.85 -3.99
C LYS A 110 13.43 -10.37 -2.67
N ALA A 111 12.74 -9.23 -2.65
CA ALA A 111 12.11 -8.75 -1.43
C ALA A 111 10.96 -9.67 -0.98
N HIS A 112 10.80 -9.82 0.32
CA HIS A 112 9.59 -10.43 0.87
C HIS A 112 8.49 -9.39 0.89
N PHE A 113 7.47 -9.57 0.05
CA PHE A 113 6.43 -8.57 -0.17
C PHE A 113 5.19 -8.88 0.65
N VAL A 114 4.79 -7.93 1.50
CA VAL A 114 3.60 -8.04 2.34
C VAL A 114 2.68 -6.85 2.14
N THR A 115 1.38 -7.11 2.25
CA THR A 115 0.34 -6.08 2.35
C THR A 115 -0.57 -6.39 3.54
N VAL A 116 -1.20 -5.38 4.10
CA VAL A 116 -2.18 -5.61 5.18
C VAL A 116 -3.41 -6.29 4.58
N TYR A 117 -3.88 -5.78 3.45
CA TYR A 117 -5.04 -6.31 2.72
C TYR A 117 -4.66 -6.71 1.30
N ALA A 118 -5.41 -7.66 0.75
CA ALA A 118 -5.25 -8.07 -0.63
C ALA A 118 -6.60 -8.37 -1.28
N LYS A 119 -6.70 -8.05 -2.57
CA LYS A 119 -7.81 -8.47 -3.42
C LYS A 119 -7.37 -9.59 -4.37
N PRO A 120 -8.31 -10.42 -4.88
CA PRO A 120 -7.98 -11.62 -5.63
C PRO A 120 -7.04 -11.42 -6.81
N GLU A 121 -7.19 -10.32 -7.58
CA GLU A 121 -6.34 -10.06 -8.74
C GLU A 121 -4.88 -9.77 -8.36
N GLY A 122 -4.66 -9.06 -7.26
CA GLY A 122 -3.32 -8.70 -6.79
C GLY A 122 -2.67 -9.72 -5.86
N ARG A 123 -3.47 -10.55 -5.20
CA ARG A 123 -3.00 -11.49 -4.17
C ARG A 123 -1.82 -12.37 -4.59
N PRO A 124 -1.78 -12.93 -5.83
CA PRO A 124 -0.65 -13.77 -6.26
C PRO A 124 0.70 -13.04 -6.33
N LEU A 125 0.72 -11.72 -6.32
CA LEU A 125 1.94 -10.91 -6.44
C LEU A 125 2.62 -10.61 -5.10
N VAL A 126 1.93 -10.84 -3.99
CA VAL A 126 2.46 -10.65 -2.64
C VAL A 126 2.70 -11.99 -1.96
N ASP A 127 3.73 -12.06 -1.13
CA ASP A 127 4.08 -13.28 -0.42
C ASP A 127 3.12 -13.55 0.74
N GLN A 128 2.74 -12.49 1.47
CA GLN A 128 1.79 -12.58 2.59
C GLN A 128 0.87 -11.36 2.62
N CYS A 129 -0.35 -11.58 3.07
CA CYS A 129 -1.27 -10.54 3.50
C CYS A 129 -2.00 -11.01 4.76
N LEU A 130 -2.56 -10.09 5.52
CA LEU A 130 -3.35 -10.46 6.69
C LEU A 130 -4.78 -10.86 6.29
N THR A 131 -5.46 -10.00 5.54
CA THR A 131 -6.88 -10.18 5.20
C THR A 131 -7.11 -10.04 3.71
N GLU A 132 -7.82 -11.00 3.15
CA GLU A 132 -8.31 -10.92 1.78
C GLU A 132 -9.73 -10.35 1.76
N VAL A 133 -9.99 -9.45 0.83
CA VAL A 133 -11.28 -8.82 0.61
C VAL A 133 -11.72 -9.00 -0.84
N ALA A 134 -13.03 -8.91 -1.10
CA ALA A 134 -13.57 -9.06 -2.45
C ALA A 134 -13.01 -8.00 -3.42
N GLN A 135 -12.94 -8.33 -4.71
CA GLN A 135 -12.39 -7.42 -5.73
C GLN A 135 -13.22 -6.15 -5.88
N ASP A 136 -14.53 -6.23 -5.70
CA ASP A 136 -15.47 -5.12 -5.75
C ASP A 136 -15.65 -4.39 -4.41
N CYS A 137 -14.78 -4.65 -3.44
CA CYS A 137 -14.78 -4.00 -2.13
C CYS A 137 -13.92 -2.75 -2.15
N TRP A 138 -14.49 -1.62 -1.73
CA TRP A 138 -13.72 -0.42 -1.43
C TRP A 138 -13.20 -0.48 0.01
N ILE A 139 -11.88 -0.43 0.20
CA ILE A 139 -11.29 -0.31 1.52
C ILE A 139 -11.11 1.17 1.84
N GLN A 140 -11.77 1.60 2.90
CA GLN A 140 -11.64 2.95 3.45
C GLN A 140 -10.66 2.91 4.62
N PHE A 141 -9.46 3.40 4.39
CA PHE A 141 -8.42 3.49 5.40
C PHE A 141 -8.66 4.66 6.36
N PRO A 142 -8.05 4.64 7.56
CA PRO A 142 -8.27 5.72 8.54
C PRO A 142 -7.76 7.09 8.09
N TRP A 143 -6.85 7.16 7.12
CA TRP A 143 -6.41 8.41 6.49
C TRP A 143 -7.32 8.89 5.35
N ASP A 144 -8.28 8.06 4.93
CA ASP A 144 -9.32 8.44 3.97
C ASP A 144 -10.49 9.05 4.75
N MET A 145 -10.68 10.35 4.66
CA MET A 145 -11.73 11.06 5.40
C MET A 145 -13.06 11.04 4.62
N GLY A 146 -14.12 10.54 5.25
CA GLY A 146 -15.48 10.51 4.69
C GLY A 146 -15.83 9.22 3.93
N ILE A 147 -17.06 9.15 3.41
CA ILE A 147 -17.62 7.98 2.71
C ILE A 147 -17.16 7.92 1.24
N ALA A 148 -16.59 9.00 0.73
CA ALA A 148 -16.01 9.12 -0.59
C ALA A 148 -14.62 9.72 -0.52
N TYR A 149 -13.88 9.66 -1.64
CA TYR A 149 -12.59 10.32 -1.75
C TYR A 149 -12.73 11.80 -1.36
N VAL A 150 -11.95 12.20 -0.36
CA VAL A 150 -11.82 13.59 0.07
C VAL A 150 -10.49 14.13 -0.42
N GLN A 151 -10.54 15.25 -1.14
CA GLN A 151 -9.32 15.89 -1.62
C GLN A 151 -8.41 16.30 -0.45
N PRO A 152 -7.10 16.24 -0.63
CA PRO A 152 -6.15 16.76 0.35
C PRO A 152 -6.50 18.21 0.75
N LEU A 153 -6.31 18.56 2.01
CA LEU A 153 -6.68 19.87 2.56
C LEU A 153 -6.08 21.03 1.76
N VAL A 154 -4.84 20.90 1.31
CA VAL A 154 -4.16 21.92 0.50
C VAL A 154 -4.89 22.20 -0.84
N GLU A 155 -5.55 21.19 -1.42
CA GLU A 155 -6.33 21.36 -2.66
C GLU A 155 -7.71 21.98 -2.40
N GLN A 156 -8.28 21.70 -1.21
CA GLN A 156 -9.55 22.32 -0.80
C GLN A 156 -9.37 23.82 -0.55
N VAL A 157 -8.28 24.21 0.12
CA VAL A 157 -7.98 25.63 0.43
C VAL A 157 -7.68 26.41 -0.84
N ARG A 158 -6.88 25.88 -1.78
CA ARG A 158 -6.52 26.55 -3.03
C ARG A 158 -7.72 26.85 -3.94
N LYS A 159 -8.79 26.06 -3.87
CA LYS A 159 -10.03 26.33 -4.63
C LYS A 159 -10.90 27.42 -4.01
N GLY A 160 -10.73 27.73 -2.74
CA GLY A 160 -11.45 28.79 -2.04
C GLY A 160 -10.85 30.18 -2.22
N ASP A 161 -9.61 30.28 -2.73
CA ASP A 161 -8.93 31.55 -2.98
C ASP A 161 -9.15 32.10 -4.42
N ASP A 162 -9.80 31.31 -5.30
CA ASP A 162 -10.09 31.70 -6.71
C ASP A 162 -11.55 32.17 -6.92
N ASP A 163 -12.36 32.36 -5.87
CA ASP A 163 -13.67 33.00 -5.87
C ASP A 163 -13.57 34.38 -5.17
#